data_52da0605c367cf4859ce16fb12cd818a
#
_entry.id   52da0605c367cf4859ce16fb12cd818a
#
_cell.length_a   1.000
_cell.length_b   1.000
_cell.length_c   1.000
_cell.angle_alpha   90.00
_cell.angle_beta   90.00
_cell.angle_gamma   90.00
#
_symmetry.space_group_name_H-M   'P 1'
#
loop_
_entity.id
_entity.type
_entity.pdbx_description
1 polymer ?
#
loop_
_entity_poly.entity_id
_entity_poly.type
_entity_poly.pdbx_seq_one_letter_code
_entity_poly.pdbx_strand_id
1 'polypeptide(L)'
;PPKGSYLLATVDGQPSGCVTLKPLDEENCELKRLYVRPTFRGQNVGKHLVDAFMHNARVLGYKFAVLDSHISMTKAHDIYKKSGFKVVEAPPDFPEELRQSVIFMRCVL
;
A
#
# COMPACT_ATOMS: atom_id res chain seq x y z
N PRO A 1 6.37 -15.32 -5.96
CA PRO A 1 6.42 -16.12 -4.75
C PRO A 1 5.02 -16.47 -4.26
N PRO A 2 4.88 -17.58 -3.54
CA PRO A 2 3.56 -18.04 -3.12
C PRO A 2 2.82 -17.08 -2.19
N LYS A 3 3.51 -16.20 -1.49
CA LYS A 3 2.90 -15.24 -0.57
C LYS A 3 2.80 -13.82 -1.14
N GLY A 4 3.04 -13.65 -2.43
CA GLY A 4 2.80 -12.40 -3.12
C GLY A 4 1.43 -12.37 -3.78
N SER A 5 0.91 -11.19 -4.04
CA SER A 5 -0.39 -11.03 -4.68
C SER A 5 -0.42 -9.77 -5.53
N TYR A 6 -1.19 -9.85 -6.60
CA TYR A 6 -1.52 -8.71 -7.45
C TYR A 6 -3.03 -8.58 -7.47
N LEU A 7 -3.55 -7.47 -6.94
CA LEU A 7 -4.98 -7.26 -6.80
C LEU A 7 -5.46 -6.24 -7.81
N LEU A 8 -6.51 -6.61 -8.55
CA LEU A 8 -7.12 -5.76 -9.55
C LEU A 8 -8.55 -5.41 -9.12
N ALA A 9 -8.88 -4.13 -9.14
CA ALA A 9 -10.24 -3.66 -8.91
C ALA A 9 -10.94 -3.42 -10.23
N THR A 10 -12.23 -3.73 -10.27
CA THR A 10 -13.08 -3.44 -11.42
C THR A 10 -14.32 -2.67 -10.97
N VAL A 11 -14.82 -1.81 -11.86
CA VAL A 11 -16.09 -1.11 -11.69
C VAL A 11 -16.89 -1.37 -12.96
N ASP A 12 -18.08 -1.96 -12.81
CA ASP A 12 -18.95 -2.34 -13.95
C ASP A 12 -18.19 -3.17 -14.99
N GLY A 13 -17.34 -4.09 -14.51
CA GLY A 13 -16.55 -4.96 -15.38
C GLY A 13 -15.31 -4.34 -15.99
N GLN A 14 -15.01 -3.07 -15.72
CA GLN A 14 -13.83 -2.38 -16.27
C GLN A 14 -12.72 -2.28 -15.23
N PRO A 15 -11.45 -2.53 -15.61
CA PRO A 15 -10.32 -2.34 -14.71
C PRO A 15 -10.27 -0.89 -14.22
N SER A 16 -10.27 -0.69 -12.91
CA SER A 16 -10.31 0.64 -12.30
C SER A 16 -9.07 0.97 -11.49
N GLY A 17 -8.33 -0.03 -11.02
CA GLY A 17 -7.12 0.19 -10.24
C GLY A 17 -6.45 -1.11 -9.85
N CYS A 18 -5.29 -0.98 -9.21
CA CYS A 18 -4.52 -2.15 -8.79
C CYS A 18 -3.67 -1.83 -7.56
N VAL A 19 -3.23 -2.88 -6.89
CA VAL A 19 -2.25 -2.81 -5.80
C VAL A 19 -1.49 -4.13 -5.77
N THR A 20 -0.22 -4.08 -5.38
CA THR A 20 0.63 -5.26 -5.28
C THR A 20 1.02 -5.50 -3.83
N LEU A 21 0.92 -6.75 -3.40
CA LEU A 21 1.48 -7.21 -2.14
C LEU A 21 2.80 -7.93 -2.45
N LYS A 22 3.91 -7.35 -1.96
CA LYS A 22 5.24 -7.90 -2.17
C LYS A 22 5.75 -8.52 -0.88
N PRO A 23 6.17 -9.80 -0.88
CA PRO A 23 6.80 -10.37 0.31
C PRO A 23 8.17 -9.74 0.54
N LEU A 24 8.47 -9.39 1.79
CA LEU A 24 9.81 -8.95 2.19
C LEU A 24 10.52 -10.05 2.98
N ASP A 25 9.84 -10.62 3.96
CA ASP A 25 10.28 -11.78 4.72
C ASP A 25 9.04 -12.50 5.26
N GLU A 26 9.21 -13.42 6.20
CA GLU A 26 8.09 -14.23 6.69
C GLU A 26 7.05 -13.43 7.48
N GLU A 27 7.46 -12.32 8.08
CA GLU A 27 6.57 -11.50 8.90
C GLU A 27 6.14 -10.19 8.23
N ASN A 28 6.89 -9.73 7.24
CA ASN A 28 6.71 -8.41 6.64
C ASN A 28 6.36 -8.52 5.17
N CYS A 29 5.34 -7.75 4.77
CA CYS A 29 5.02 -7.53 3.36
C CYS A 29 5.03 -6.04 3.05
N GLU A 30 5.07 -5.72 1.76
CA GLU A 30 5.10 -4.34 1.29
C GLU A 30 3.94 -4.08 0.36
N LEU A 31 3.25 -2.95 0.58
CA LEU A 31 2.24 -2.44 -0.34
C LEU A 31 2.96 -1.63 -1.41
N LYS A 32 2.76 -2.03 -2.66
CA LYS A 32 3.38 -1.36 -3.81
C LYS A 32 2.37 -1.09 -4.89
N ARG A 33 2.63 -0.05 -5.67
CA ARG A 33 1.93 0.23 -6.93
C ARG A 33 0.42 0.37 -6.75
N LEU A 34 0.01 1.01 -5.68
CA LEU A 34 -1.39 1.41 -5.57
C LEU A 34 -1.69 2.44 -6.65
N TYR A 35 -2.62 2.12 -7.52
CA TYR A 35 -2.99 3.00 -8.61
C TYR A 35 -4.47 2.92 -8.87
N VAL A 36 -5.10 4.06 -9.09
CA VAL A 36 -6.51 4.17 -9.49
C VAL A 36 -6.55 4.96 -10.79
N ARG A 37 -7.20 4.40 -11.80
CA ARG A 37 -7.35 5.09 -13.09
C ARG A 37 -8.10 6.41 -12.87
N PRO A 38 -7.68 7.51 -13.58
CA PRO A 38 -8.26 8.83 -13.33
C PRO A 38 -9.79 8.88 -13.44
N THR A 39 -10.39 8.14 -14.38
CA THR A 39 -11.84 8.12 -14.55
C THR A 39 -12.60 7.49 -13.38
N PHE A 40 -11.92 6.74 -12.53
CA PHE A 40 -12.54 6.08 -11.37
C PHE A 40 -12.15 6.72 -10.04
N ARG A 41 -11.39 7.80 -10.05
CA ARG A 41 -11.05 8.53 -8.84
C ARG A 41 -12.30 9.19 -8.26
N GLY A 42 -12.36 9.25 -6.93
CA GLY A 42 -13.53 9.76 -6.22
C GLY A 42 -14.62 8.72 -5.96
N GLN A 43 -14.39 7.45 -6.34
CA GLN A 43 -15.34 6.36 -6.13
C GLN A 43 -14.87 5.36 -5.07
N ASN A 44 -13.95 5.75 -4.22
CA ASN A 44 -13.38 4.91 -3.14
C ASN A 44 -12.64 3.66 -3.62
N VAL A 45 -12.20 3.62 -4.88
CA VAL A 45 -11.47 2.47 -5.41
C VAL A 45 -10.16 2.26 -4.64
N GLY A 46 -9.42 3.33 -4.36
CA GLY A 46 -8.18 3.26 -3.59
C GLY A 46 -8.40 2.66 -2.20
N LYS A 47 -9.45 3.10 -1.50
CA LYS A 47 -9.79 2.56 -0.19
C LYS A 47 -10.10 1.08 -0.26
N HIS A 48 -10.90 0.66 -1.25
CA HIS A 48 -11.25 -0.75 -1.41
C HIS A 48 -10.01 -1.60 -1.72
N LEU A 49 -9.07 -1.08 -2.52
CA LEU A 49 -7.83 -1.78 -2.82
C LEU A 49 -6.97 -1.95 -1.57
N VAL A 50 -6.84 -0.90 -0.76
CA VAL A 50 -6.08 -0.99 0.50
C VAL A 50 -6.75 -1.97 1.46
N ASP A 51 -8.07 -1.92 1.59
CA ASP A 51 -8.80 -2.88 2.44
C ASP A 51 -8.59 -4.32 1.97
N ALA A 52 -8.62 -4.56 0.66
CA ALA A 52 -8.36 -5.89 0.11
C ALA A 52 -6.91 -6.33 0.33
N PHE A 53 -5.96 -5.41 0.19
CA PHE A 53 -4.56 -5.67 0.52
C PHE A 53 -4.41 -6.10 1.98
N MET A 54 -5.02 -5.36 2.91
CA MET A 54 -4.93 -5.64 4.34
C MET A 54 -5.51 -7.01 4.67
N HIS A 55 -6.68 -7.32 4.11
CA HIS A 55 -7.31 -8.62 4.29
C HIS A 55 -6.41 -9.75 3.77
N ASN A 56 -5.88 -9.58 2.56
CA ASN A 56 -5.01 -10.58 1.93
C ASN A 56 -3.73 -10.79 2.73
N ALA A 57 -3.11 -9.71 3.20
CA ALA A 57 -1.91 -9.79 4.02
C ALA A 57 -2.14 -10.58 5.30
N ARG A 58 -3.28 -10.37 5.95
CA ARG A 58 -3.65 -11.13 7.16
C ARG A 58 -3.88 -12.60 6.85
N VAL A 59 -4.60 -12.91 5.79
CA VAL A 59 -4.86 -14.29 5.37
C VAL A 59 -3.56 -15.03 5.06
N LEU A 60 -2.60 -14.34 4.44
CA LEU A 60 -1.30 -14.92 4.13
C LEU A 60 -0.39 -15.09 5.35
N GLY A 61 -0.79 -14.58 6.51
CA GLY A 61 -0.07 -14.76 7.76
C GLY A 61 0.99 -13.72 8.07
N TYR A 62 1.01 -12.61 7.34
CA TYR A 62 1.94 -11.53 7.64
C TYR A 62 1.56 -10.82 8.93
N LYS A 63 2.56 -10.36 9.68
CA LYS A 63 2.37 -9.62 10.92
C LYS A 63 2.41 -8.12 10.71
N PHE A 64 3.17 -7.66 9.71
CA PHE A 64 3.40 -6.25 9.45
C PHE A 64 3.31 -5.96 7.97
N ALA A 65 2.79 -4.78 7.64
CA ALA A 65 2.83 -4.24 6.29
C ALA A 65 3.56 -2.90 6.32
N VAL A 66 4.40 -2.68 5.32
CA VAL A 66 5.15 -1.43 5.18
C VAL A 66 4.91 -0.84 3.80
N LEU A 67 5.17 0.44 3.67
CA LEU A 67 5.15 1.12 2.37
C LEU A 67 6.07 2.34 2.42
N ASP A 68 6.49 2.79 1.25
CA ASP A 68 7.02 4.13 1.09
C ASP A 68 6.19 4.87 0.05
N SER A 69 6.17 6.20 0.15
CA SER A 69 5.35 7.01 -0.72
C SER A 69 5.91 8.42 -0.82
N HIS A 70 5.79 9.01 -2.00
CA HIS A 70 6.20 10.41 -2.18
C HIS A 70 5.34 11.32 -1.30
N ILE A 71 5.95 12.36 -0.74
CA ILE A 71 5.26 13.28 0.17
C ILE A 71 4.06 13.99 -0.46
N SER A 72 4.02 14.11 -1.79
CA SER A 72 2.91 14.75 -2.50
C SER A 72 1.63 13.90 -2.57
N MET A 73 1.73 12.61 -2.26
CA MET A 73 0.61 11.66 -2.39
C MET A 73 -0.32 11.71 -1.18
N THR A 74 -0.81 12.91 -0.84
CA THR A 74 -1.53 13.15 0.42
C THR A 74 -2.86 12.38 0.51
N LYS A 75 -3.57 12.21 -0.60
CA LYS A 75 -4.83 11.45 -0.59
C LYS A 75 -4.59 9.97 -0.28
N ALA A 76 -3.52 9.40 -0.85
CA ALA A 76 -3.15 8.02 -0.55
C ALA A 76 -2.75 7.89 0.92
N HIS A 77 -2.00 8.85 1.46
CA HIS A 77 -1.59 8.84 2.87
C HIS A 77 -2.80 8.84 3.80
N ASP A 78 -3.85 9.58 3.47
CA ASP A 78 -5.08 9.59 4.28
C ASP A 78 -5.74 8.22 4.29
N ILE A 79 -5.78 7.55 3.14
CA ILE A 79 -6.31 6.18 3.06
C ILE A 79 -5.49 5.23 3.92
N TYR A 80 -4.16 5.31 3.81
CA TYR A 80 -3.27 4.44 4.59
C TYR A 80 -3.45 4.66 6.09
N LYS A 81 -3.51 5.92 6.54
CA LYS A 81 -3.70 6.24 7.96
C LYS A 81 -5.03 5.70 8.49
N LYS A 82 -6.10 5.83 7.71
CA LYS A 82 -7.40 5.28 8.10
C LYS A 82 -7.40 3.77 8.17
N SER A 83 -6.52 3.12 7.43
CA SER A 83 -6.37 1.65 7.44
C SER A 83 -5.42 1.14 8.53
N GLY A 84 -4.80 2.03 9.31
CA GLY A 84 -3.95 1.66 10.41
C GLY A 84 -2.46 1.86 10.19
N PHE A 85 -2.04 2.37 9.03
CA PHE A 85 -0.64 2.70 8.80
C PHE A 85 -0.26 3.96 9.56
N LYS A 86 0.95 3.93 10.11
CA LYS A 86 1.55 5.07 10.83
C LYS A 86 2.88 5.43 10.21
N VAL A 87 3.21 6.72 10.19
CA VAL A 87 4.49 7.19 9.69
C VAL A 87 5.60 6.68 10.61
N VAL A 88 6.65 6.13 10.02
CA VAL A 88 7.85 5.66 10.71
C VAL A 88 9.08 6.29 10.08
N GLU A 89 10.22 6.16 10.77
CA GLU A 89 11.48 6.66 10.24
C GLU A 89 11.93 5.84 9.03
N ALA A 90 12.62 6.49 8.09
CA ALA A 90 13.23 5.81 6.96
C ALA A 90 14.30 4.82 7.46
N PRO A 91 14.53 3.71 6.72
CA PRO A 91 15.62 2.81 7.05
C PRO A 91 16.98 3.53 7.08
N PRO A 92 17.92 3.10 7.94
CA PRO A 92 19.21 3.80 8.06
C PRO A 92 20.02 3.88 6.76
N ASP A 93 19.83 2.90 5.88
CA ASP A 93 20.54 2.82 4.59
C ASP A 93 19.81 3.54 3.45
N PHE A 94 18.67 4.18 3.74
CA PHE A 94 17.93 4.91 2.71
C PHE A 94 18.74 6.14 2.27
N PRO A 95 18.83 6.42 0.95
CA PRO A 95 19.62 7.55 0.45
C PRO A 95 19.18 8.88 1.09
N GLU A 96 20.15 9.61 1.63
CA GLU A 96 19.90 10.86 2.36
C GLU A 96 19.21 11.90 1.49
N GLU A 97 19.59 12.00 0.22
CA GLU A 97 19.03 12.99 -0.71
C GLU A 97 17.55 12.75 -1.02
N LEU A 98 17.04 11.56 -0.75
CA LEU A 98 15.63 11.21 -1.00
C LEU A 98 14.78 11.32 0.25
N ARG A 99 15.37 11.48 1.44
CA ARG A 99 14.63 11.45 2.72
C ARG A 99 13.56 12.53 2.82
N GLN A 100 13.79 13.67 2.19
CA GLN A 100 12.83 14.77 2.25
C GLN A 100 11.64 14.61 1.31
N SER A 101 11.73 13.70 0.35
CA SER A 101 10.70 13.50 -0.67
C SER A 101 9.82 12.28 -0.42
N VAL A 102 10.17 11.43 0.54
CA VAL A 102 9.51 10.14 0.74
C VAL A 102 9.16 9.95 2.20
N ILE A 103 7.96 9.48 2.48
CA ILE A 103 7.58 9.02 3.81
C ILE A 103 7.52 7.49 3.83
N PHE A 104 7.81 6.93 5.00
CA PHE A 104 7.69 5.51 5.26
C PHE A 104 6.55 5.29 6.24
N MET A 105 5.75 4.26 6.00
CA MET A 105 4.63 3.92 6.87
C MET A 105 4.64 2.43 7.19
N ARG A 106 4.09 2.08 8.35
CA ARG A 106 4.01 0.70 8.81
C ARG A 106 2.69 0.47 9.50
N CYS A 107 2.15 -0.72 9.32
CA CYS A 107 0.92 -1.16 9.95
C CYS A 107 1.14 -2.51 10.62
N VAL A 108 0.62 -2.65 11.83
CA VAL A 108 0.55 -3.95 12.52
C VAL A 108 -0.71 -4.66 12.06
N LEU A 109 -0.54 -5.82 11.47
CA LEU A 109 -1.65 -6.63 10.98
C LEU A 109 -2.21 -7.52 12.08
#